data_b861e6b758a242eaa67305ae68756714
#
_entry.id   b861e6b758a242eaa67305ae68756714
#
_cell.length_a   1.000
_cell.length_b   1.000
_cell.length_c   1.000
_cell.angle_alpha   90.00
_cell.angle_beta   90.00
_cell.angle_gamma   90.00
#
_symmetry.space_group_name_H-M   'P 1'
#
loop_
_entity.id
_entity.type
_entity.pdbx_description
1 polymer ?
#
loop_
_entity_poly.entity_id
_entity_poly.type
_entity_poly.pdbx_seq_one_letter_code
_entity_poly.pdbx_strand_id
1 'polypeptide(L)'
;MKKLLTNLSIVVLFVVVVSCSGSKNITEQQLVNAAVKSSKTELPEQKRMEFDYLFSEALKQKMFGNPQNAIQILSSCLEIDPNSSAAMYELASIHAANKDFTSATLLLEKAISINSGNVWYKQMLAQIYQQTKRFDDAARVYDDLLKNDPENQQFLYTKAMMLASAKKYDEAIKTFKTLEQETGINEQISVEIQELYLLNGQVEKAFQEIEKLINSNPSETRYYGLLADLYQNQGDSVNALKNYNKILEIDPESGFVHFSLSSYYLENNQFEKSFEETKKGFSSKNVELQTKVQLYMMLASNREQSKLTDEKELELIQILIENHPGEFLVYTIQADNFLRNNKLAEAREAILKALDLDNNDYMVWERLLFIDNDLQDWQGLYEHSTNASELFPNQPNVYLLKSVACIQLEKYDETITVIDEGLDFVVDNPALKGQMLMLKGEALYKQNKIDEAFELFDKSVELSPENYVGLNNYAYYLSLVGRELDKAERMSGKVVERFPDNSTYLDTYAWVLFKKGNYTLAKFYMEAAIKYGGEDNAVMLEHYGDILFMLNKLEEAKQYWEKAKENGGKSEVLLQKIKEQKYIAE
;
A
#
# COMPACT_ATOMS: atom_id res chain seq x y z
N MET A 1 -2.66 19.43 5.16
CA MET A 1 -1.55 19.53 4.18
C MET A 1 -0.20 19.91 4.79
N LYS A 2 -0.07 20.80 5.77
CA LYS A 2 1.23 21.17 6.41
C LYS A 2 2.06 20.02 7.03
N LYS A 3 1.56 18.80 7.18
CA LYS A 3 2.31 17.66 7.76
C LYS A 3 2.75 16.58 6.75
N LEU A 4 2.34 16.65 5.49
CA LEU A 4 2.73 15.63 4.49
C LEU A 4 3.92 16.04 3.61
N LEU A 5 4.19 17.32 3.47
CA LEU A 5 5.33 17.81 2.68
C LEU A 5 6.66 17.84 3.45
N THR A 6 6.62 17.78 4.78
CA THR A 6 7.83 17.76 5.63
C THR A 6 8.45 16.37 5.80
N ASN A 7 7.84 15.30 5.31
CA ASN A 7 8.37 13.94 5.45
C ASN A 7 8.97 13.34 4.15
N LEU A 8 9.04 14.11 3.06
CA LEU A 8 9.62 13.62 1.80
C LEU A 8 11.09 13.99 1.61
N SER A 9 11.69 14.70 2.57
CA SER A 9 13.08 15.18 2.46
C SER A 9 14.13 14.34 3.19
N ILE A 10 13.81 13.17 3.72
CA ILE A 10 14.81 12.34 4.44
C ILE A 10 14.67 10.87 4.03
N VAL A 11 14.90 10.53 2.78
CA VAL A 11 15.51 9.26 2.36
C VAL A 11 16.08 9.46 0.94
N VAL A 12 17.18 10.13 0.81
CA VAL A 12 18.07 9.94 -0.34
C VAL A 12 19.18 9.01 0.12
N LEU A 13 19.00 7.76 -0.19
CA LEU A 13 20.00 6.73 -0.02
C LEU A 13 21.09 6.96 -1.06
N PHE A 14 22.33 7.15 -0.59
CA PHE A 14 23.53 7.28 -1.39
C PHE A 14 23.70 6.12 -2.36
N VAL A 15 23.54 6.38 -3.65
CA VAL A 15 24.30 5.68 -4.69
C VAL A 15 25.22 6.71 -5.31
N VAL A 16 26.44 6.76 -4.79
CA VAL A 16 27.51 7.55 -5.40
C VAL A 16 28.01 6.78 -6.60
N VAL A 17 27.61 7.21 -7.79
CA VAL A 17 28.34 6.87 -9.01
C VAL A 17 29.55 7.79 -9.05
N VAL A 18 30.71 7.23 -8.72
CA VAL A 18 31.99 7.90 -8.86
C VAL A 18 32.30 8.12 -10.33
N SER A 19 32.13 9.35 -10.79
CA SER A 19 32.73 9.81 -12.04
C SER A 19 34.16 10.29 -11.71
N CYS A 20 35.14 9.47 -12.06
CA CYS A 20 36.56 9.82 -11.93
C CYS A 20 36.93 10.89 -12.93
N SER A 21 37.35 12.08 -12.44
CA SER A 21 38.27 12.93 -13.17
C SER A 21 39.39 13.36 -12.22
N GLY A 22 40.55 12.78 -12.43
CA GLY A 22 41.84 13.38 -12.10
C GLY A 22 42.29 13.41 -10.64
N SER A 23 42.26 12.33 -9.89
CA SER A 23 43.08 12.17 -8.70
C SER A 23 44.30 11.30 -9.04
N LYS A 24 45.52 11.81 -8.74
CA LYS A 24 46.74 11.03 -8.80
C LYS A 24 46.56 9.75 -7.98
N ASN A 25 46.63 8.60 -8.64
CA ASN A 25 46.62 7.31 -7.98
C ASN A 25 47.77 7.22 -6.97
N ILE A 26 47.46 7.39 -5.69
CA ILE A 26 48.37 7.03 -4.60
C ILE A 26 48.25 5.51 -4.49
N THR A 27 49.31 4.81 -4.84
CA THR A 27 49.38 3.34 -4.76
C THR A 27 49.32 2.88 -3.29
N GLU A 28 48.76 1.70 -3.06
CA GLU A 28 48.72 1.07 -1.72
C GLU A 28 50.08 1.08 -1.01
N GLN A 29 51.17 0.99 -1.77
CA GLN A 29 52.53 1.03 -1.29
C GLN A 29 52.94 2.41 -0.75
N GLN A 30 52.32 3.50 -1.23
CA GLN A 30 52.53 4.85 -0.68
C GLN A 30 51.76 5.10 0.60
N LEU A 31 50.61 4.45 0.76
CA LEU A 31 49.81 4.47 1.99
C LEU A 31 50.52 3.70 3.13
N VAL A 32 51.09 2.53 2.81
CA VAL A 32 51.88 1.74 3.77
C VAL A 32 53.14 2.51 4.20
N ASN A 33 53.83 3.17 3.27
CA ASN A 33 55.02 3.95 3.58
C ASN A 33 54.75 5.27 4.33
N ALA A 34 53.56 5.85 4.21
CA ALA A 34 53.15 7.02 4.98
C ALA A 34 52.82 6.64 6.44
N ALA A 35 52.24 5.49 6.67
CA ALA A 35 51.97 4.96 8.01
C ALA A 35 53.25 4.60 8.78
N VAL A 36 54.29 4.16 8.07
CA VAL A 36 55.58 3.74 8.66
C VAL A 36 56.47 4.91 9.08
N LYS A 37 56.21 6.13 8.61
CA LYS A 37 57.07 7.30 8.91
C LYS A 37 56.77 8.04 10.23
N SER A 38 55.77 7.66 11.02
CA SER A 38 55.35 8.48 12.17
C SER A 38 55.58 7.89 13.56
N SER A 39 56.22 6.74 13.74
CA SER A 39 56.56 6.21 15.09
C SER A 39 58.05 6.42 15.40
N LYS A 40 58.36 7.51 16.06
CA LYS A 40 59.68 7.73 16.67
C LYS A 40 59.74 7.20 18.11
N THR A 41 59.55 5.90 18.27
CA THR A 41 60.10 5.15 19.39
C THR A 41 60.73 3.91 18.77
N GLU A 42 62.06 3.85 18.76
CA GLU A 42 62.77 2.70 18.23
C GLU A 42 62.53 1.51 19.16
N LEU A 43 61.47 0.75 18.84
CA LEU A 43 61.28 -0.55 19.48
C LEU A 43 62.48 -1.45 19.17
N PRO A 44 62.96 -2.24 20.13
CA PRO A 44 63.95 -3.28 19.85
C PRO A 44 63.48 -4.13 18.66
N GLU A 45 64.39 -4.50 17.77
CA GLU A 45 64.07 -5.19 16.50
C GLU A 45 63.14 -6.42 16.71
N GLN A 46 63.39 -7.19 17.75
CA GLN A 46 62.58 -8.34 18.10
C GLN A 46 61.12 -7.95 18.45
N LYS A 47 60.92 -6.89 19.21
CA LYS A 47 59.58 -6.38 19.57
C LYS A 47 58.86 -5.77 18.37
N ARG A 48 59.61 -5.17 17.45
CA ARG A 48 59.05 -4.66 16.20
C ARG A 48 58.55 -5.78 15.29
N MET A 49 59.33 -6.85 15.15
CA MET A 49 58.89 -8.03 14.37
C MET A 49 57.65 -8.67 14.99
N GLU A 50 57.56 -8.78 16.30
CA GLU A 50 56.41 -9.26 17.03
C GLU A 50 55.16 -8.39 16.82
N PHE A 51 55.34 -7.06 16.90
CA PHE A 51 54.27 -6.09 16.62
C PHE A 51 53.75 -6.25 15.19
N ASP A 52 54.63 -6.25 14.19
CA ASP A 52 54.27 -6.33 12.77
C ASP A 52 53.52 -7.63 12.44
N TYR A 53 53.93 -8.74 13.05
CA TYR A 53 53.22 -10.03 12.93
C TYR A 53 51.83 -9.96 13.53
N LEU A 54 51.70 -9.53 14.79
CA LEU A 54 50.41 -9.41 15.47
C LEU A 54 49.50 -8.41 14.78
N PHE A 55 49.99 -7.27 14.36
CA PHE A 55 49.18 -6.29 13.65
C PHE A 55 48.62 -6.84 12.33
N SER A 56 49.45 -7.54 11.55
CA SER A 56 49.00 -8.21 10.31
C SER A 56 47.97 -9.30 10.60
N GLU A 57 48.15 -10.09 11.64
CA GLU A 57 47.18 -11.13 12.04
C GLU A 57 45.87 -10.50 12.53
N ALA A 58 45.92 -9.40 13.26
CA ALA A 58 44.73 -8.66 13.69
C ALA A 58 43.90 -8.17 12.50
N LEU A 59 44.56 -7.58 11.49
CA LEU A 59 43.86 -7.14 10.27
C LEU A 59 43.22 -8.31 9.53
N LYS A 60 43.91 -9.46 9.46
CA LYS A 60 43.38 -10.68 8.86
C LYS A 60 42.16 -11.19 9.62
N GLN A 61 42.19 -11.24 10.96
CA GLN A 61 41.04 -11.63 11.77
C GLN A 61 39.85 -10.66 11.58
N LYS A 62 40.11 -9.37 11.50
CA LYS A 62 39.08 -8.37 11.17
C LYS A 62 38.45 -8.65 9.81
N MET A 63 39.24 -8.94 8.77
CA MET A 63 38.73 -9.26 7.42
C MET A 63 37.92 -10.55 7.36
N PHE A 64 38.24 -11.54 8.19
CA PHE A 64 37.49 -12.81 8.29
C PHE A 64 36.23 -12.71 9.17
N GLY A 65 35.88 -11.53 9.67
CA GLY A 65 34.69 -11.34 10.47
C GLY A 65 34.83 -11.84 11.91
N ASN A 66 36.05 -11.92 12.44
CA ASN A 66 36.36 -12.32 13.81
C ASN A 66 36.75 -11.12 14.68
N PRO A 67 35.84 -10.14 14.95
CA PRO A 67 36.18 -8.87 15.61
C PRO A 67 36.73 -9.06 17.02
N GLN A 68 36.26 -10.04 17.79
CA GLN A 68 36.72 -10.28 19.16
C GLN A 68 38.20 -10.71 19.19
N ASN A 69 38.61 -11.60 18.28
CA ASN A 69 40.00 -12.00 18.17
C ASN A 69 40.86 -10.82 17.70
N ALA A 70 40.38 -10.01 16.75
CA ALA A 70 41.10 -8.82 16.30
C ALA A 70 41.31 -7.82 17.43
N ILE A 71 40.30 -7.58 18.29
CA ILE A 71 40.40 -6.72 19.48
C ILE A 71 41.52 -7.20 20.43
N GLN A 72 41.54 -8.51 20.74
CA GLN A 72 42.55 -9.07 21.63
C GLN A 72 43.96 -8.89 21.06
N ILE A 73 44.16 -9.19 19.78
CA ILE A 73 45.46 -9.08 19.13
C ILE A 73 45.88 -7.61 19.02
N LEU A 74 44.98 -6.68 18.69
CA LEU A 74 45.29 -5.24 18.66
C LEU A 74 45.63 -4.69 20.06
N SER A 75 44.97 -5.22 21.11
CA SER A 75 45.31 -4.87 22.48
C SER A 75 46.76 -5.29 22.82
N SER A 76 47.16 -6.52 22.41
CA SER A 76 48.57 -6.94 22.56
C SER A 76 49.54 -6.10 21.74
N CYS A 77 49.15 -5.64 20.55
CA CYS A 77 49.92 -4.66 19.79
C CYS A 77 50.16 -3.36 20.61
N LEU A 78 49.14 -2.87 21.31
CA LEU A 78 49.23 -1.67 22.13
C LEU A 78 49.98 -1.89 23.45
N GLU A 79 50.11 -3.11 23.94
CA GLU A 79 51.04 -3.45 25.04
C GLU A 79 52.50 -3.39 24.60
N ILE A 80 52.80 -3.75 23.36
CA ILE A 80 54.15 -3.67 22.77
C ILE A 80 54.49 -2.21 22.41
N ASP A 81 53.59 -1.51 21.70
CA ASP A 81 53.71 -0.09 21.34
C ASP A 81 52.48 0.70 21.75
N PRO A 82 52.46 1.27 22.98
CA PRO A 82 51.35 2.10 23.48
C PRO A 82 51.13 3.40 22.69
N ASN A 83 51.98 3.74 21.74
CA ASN A 83 51.87 4.91 20.89
C ASN A 83 51.56 4.56 19.42
N SER A 84 51.24 3.33 19.13
CA SER A 84 50.83 2.96 17.76
C SER A 84 49.47 3.56 17.39
N SER A 85 49.47 4.69 16.72
CA SER A 85 48.27 5.34 16.21
C SER A 85 47.52 4.45 15.20
N ALA A 86 48.23 3.58 14.47
CA ALA A 86 47.63 2.64 13.53
C ALA A 86 46.81 1.54 14.26
N ALA A 87 47.38 0.95 15.32
CA ALA A 87 46.68 -0.04 16.13
C ALA A 87 45.44 0.56 16.84
N MET A 88 45.58 1.81 17.35
CA MET A 88 44.44 2.54 17.93
C MET A 88 43.32 2.78 16.91
N TYR A 89 43.66 3.17 15.68
CA TYR A 89 42.68 3.40 14.61
C TYR A 89 41.95 2.12 14.23
N GLU A 90 42.65 1.02 14.03
CA GLU A 90 42.04 -0.27 13.71
C GLU A 90 41.14 -0.76 14.86
N LEU A 91 41.58 -0.62 16.10
CA LEU A 91 40.78 -0.96 17.27
C LEU A 91 39.52 -0.07 17.38
N ALA A 92 39.69 1.24 17.16
CA ALA A 92 38.58 2.19 17.12
C ALA A 92 37.55 1.83 16.01
N SER A 93 38.03 1.39 14.84
CA SER A 93 37.13 0.97 13.75
C SER A 93 36.28 -0.22 14.12
N ILE A 94 36.81 -1.16 14.89
CA ILE A 94 36.05 -2.34 15.37
C ILE A 94 35.04 -1.91 16.47
N HIS A 95 35.44 -1.05 17.40
CA HIS A 95 34.51 -0.52 18.40
C HIS A 95 33.37 0.28 17.77
N ALA A 96 33.67 1.11 16.77
CA ALA A 96 32.67 1.87 16.02
C ALA A 96 31.67 0.94 15.30
N ALA A 97 32.15 -0.13 14.67
CA ALA A 97 31.31 -1.14 14.02
C ALA A 97 30.39 -1.85 15.04
N ASN A 98 30.87 -2.06 16.25
CA ASN A 98 30.10 -2.61 17.38
C ASN A 98 29.23 -1.57 18.10
N LYS A 99 29.16 -0.33 17.59
CA LYS A 99 28.43 0.82 18.18
C LYS A 99 28.95 1.27 19.56
N ASP A 100 30.16 0.85 19.95
CA ASP A 100 30.86 1.38 21.11
C ASP A 100 31.59 2.66 20.70
N PHE A 101 30.83 3.73 20.51
CA PHE A 101 31.34 5.02 20.08
C PHE A 101 32.19 5.70 21.14
N THR A 102 32.03 5.37 22.41
CA THR A 102 32.81 5.92 23.50
C THR A 102 34.26 5.46 23.40
N SER A 103 34.50 4.16 23.35
CA SER A 103 35.84 3.58 23.19
C SER A 103 36.49 4.01 21.88
N ALA A 104 35.72 4.00 20.78
CA ALA A 104 36.19 4.42 19.47
C ALA A 104 36.66 5.88 19.48
N THR A 105 35.89 6.80 20.08
CA THR A 105 36.27 8.22 20.21
C THR A 105 37.57 8.40 20.97
N LEU A 106 37.72 7.79 22.15
CA LEU A 106 38.91 7.89 22.98
C LEU A 106 40.19 7.42 22.25
N LEU A 107 40.07 6.28 21.54
CA LEU A 107 41.18 5.73 20.75
C LEU A 107 41.56 6.63 19.59
N LEU A 108 40.58 7.20 18.87
CA LEU A 108 40.84 8.12 17.76
C LEU A 108 41.43 9.44 18.24
N GLU A 109 40.90 10.04 19.30
CA GLU A 109 41.47 11.26 19.87
C GLU A 109 42.94 11.04 20.26
N LYS A 110 43.27 9.89 20.85
CA LYS A 110 44.65 9.53 21.17
C LYS A 110 45.48 9.31 19.90
N ALA A 111 44.97 8.58 18.92
CA ALA A 111 45.66 8.36 17.64
C ALA A 111 45.95 9.68 16.90
N ILE A 112 45.00 10.62 16.90
CA ILE A 112 45.16 11.97 16.32
C ILE A 112 46.20 12.80 17.10
N SER A 113 46.24 12.69 18.42
CA SER A 113 47.23 13.39 19.23
C SER A 113 48.68 12.96 18.92
N ILE A 114 48.85 11.68 18.52
CA ILE A 114 50.15 11.12 18.13
C ILE A 114 50.48 11.44 16.66
N ASN A 115 49.49 11.30 15.78
CA ASN A 115 49.61 11.57 14.35
C ASN A 115 48.52 12.53 13.87
N SER A 116 48.72 13.81 14.16
CA SER A 116 47.77 14.88 13.85
C SER A 116 47.58 15.16 12.35
N GLY A 117 48.50 14.69 11.50
CA GLY A 117 48.42 14.83 10.04
C GLY A 117 47.57 13.79 9.34
N ASN A 118 47.13 12.72 10.04
CA ASN A 118 46.40 11.65 9.40
C ASN A 118 44.91 12.01 9.20
N VAL A 119 44.55 12.19 7.94
CA VAL A 119 43.20 12.59 7.51
C VAL A 119 42.17 11.52 7.85
N TRP A 120 42.51 10.23 7.72
CA TRP A 120 41.57 9.12 7.95
C TRP A 120 41.10 9.01 9.41
N TYR A 121 42.02 9.27 10.35
CA TYR A 121 41.67 9.26 11.77
C TYR A 121 40.66 10.37 12.10
N LYS A 122 40.91 11.58 11.56
CA LYS A 122 40.01 12.72 11.72
C LYS A 122 38.67 12.49 11.07
N GLN A 123 38.63 11.94 9.85
CA GLN A 123 37.37 11.64 9.17
C GLN A 123 36.51 10.60 9.95
N MET A 124 37.12 9.54 10.45
CA MET A 124 36.41 8.56 11.27
C MET A 124 35.89 9.20 12.56
N LEU A 125 36.67 10.04 13.23
CA LEU A 125 36.21 10.74 14.42
C LEU A 125 35.03 11.67 14.11
N ALA A 126 35.09 12.41 13.01
CA ALA A 126 33.96 13.24 12.58
C ALA A 126 32.70 12.44 12.27
N GLN A 127 32.82 11.26 11.64
CA GLN A 127 31.70 10.35 11.39
C GLN A 127 31.05 9.85 12.70
N ILE A 128 31.88 9.49 13.70
CA ILE A 128 31.38 9.07 15.01
C ILE A 128 30.65 10.24 15.70
N TYR A 129 31.22 11.45 15.66
CA TYR A 129 30.53 12.62 16.21
C TYR A 129 29.22 12.92 15.51
N GLN A 130 29.13 12.74 14.19
CA GLN A 130 27.88 12.85 13.43
C GLN A 130 26.87 11.82 13.87
N GLN A 131 27.26 10.54 13.97
CA GLN A 131 26.37 9.45 14.40
C GLN A 131 25.85 9.63 15.84
N THR A 132 26.69 10.21 16.71
CA THR A 132 26.33 10.51 18.10
C THR A 132 25.69 11.90 18.28
N LYS A 133 25.36 12.58 17.18
CA LYS A 133 24.74 13.93 17.13
C LYS A 133 25.61 15.02 17.81
N ARG A 134 26.89 14.80 17.92
CA ARG A 134 27.89 15.79 18.40
C ARG A 134 28.35 16.66 17.24
N PHE A 135 27.41 17.36 16.61
CA PHE A 135 27.64 18.09 15.36
C PHE A 135 28.69 19.21 15.48
N ASP A 136 28.73 19.92 16.62
CA ASP A 136 29.74 20.91 16.90
C ASP A 136 31.17 20.35 16.91
N ASP A 137 31.31 19.16 17.49
CA ASP A 137 32.59 18.47 17.56
C ASP A 137 33.01 18.00 16.16
N ALA A 138 32.05 17.46 15.38
CA ALA A 138 32.29 17.10 13.99
C ALA A 138 32.76 18.31 13.15
N ALA A 139 32.07 19.45 13.27
CA ALA A 139 32.46 20.67 12.56
C ALA A 139 33.87 21.12 12.90
N ARG A 140 34.29 21.05 14.19
CA ARG A 140 35.66 21.37 14.62
C ARG A 140 36.69 20.42 14.00
N VAL A 141 36.38 19.15 13.82
CA VAL A 141 37.29 18.22 13.15
C VAL A 141 37.48 18.61 11.69
N TYR A 142 36.40 19.02 11.00
CA TYR A 142 36.51 19.54 9.62
C TYR A 142 37.28 20.86 9.55
N ASP A 143 37.16 21.74 10.55
CA ASP A 143 38.04 22.92 10.64
C ASP A 143 39.50 22.54 10.65
N ASP A 144 39.84 21.49 11.40
CA ASP A 144 41.22 21.02 11.48
C ASP A 144 41.71 20.33 10.19
N LEU A 145 40.80 19.65 9.48
CA LEU A 145 41.08 19.07 8.15
C LEU A 145 41.34 20.17 7.10
N LEU A 146 40.52 21.23 7.12
CA LEU A 146 40.61 22.37 6.20
C LEU A 146 41.87 23.24 6.41
N LYS A 147 42.58 23.16 7.57
CA LYS A 147 43.88 23.82 7.73
C LYS A 147 44.94 23.30 6.77
N ASN A 148 44.86 22.02 6.40
CA ASN A 148 45.81 21.38 5.50
C ASN A 148 45.36 21.40 4.04
N ASP A 149 44.05 21.51 3.80
CA ASP A 149 43.44 21.56 2.47
C ASP A 149 42.24 22.53 2.50
N PRO A 150 42.50 23.87 2.47
CA PRO A 150 41.48 24.89 2.65
C PRO A 150 40.37 24.90 1.58
N GLU A 151 40.69 24.44 0.36
CA GLU A 151 39.81 24.46 -0.81
C GLU A 151 39.10 23.13 -1.02
N ASN A 152 39.18 22.20 -0.07
CA ASN A 152 38.52 20.91 -0.18
C ASN A 152 37.02 21.07 -0.13
N GLN A 153 36.40 21.00 -1.29
CA GLN A 153 34.97 21.20 -1.47
C GLN A 153 34.13 20.25 -0.62
N GLN A 154 34.55 18.99 -0.52
CA GLN A 154 33.83 17.97 0.28
C GLN A 154 33.90 18.29 1.78
N PHE A 155 35.06 18.75 2.27
CA PHE A 155 35.20 19.12 3.69
C PHE A 155 34.43 20.40 4.00
N LEU A 156 34.43 21.38 3.11
CA LEU A 156 33.65 22.61 3.26
C LEU A 156 32.14 22.29 3.30
N TYR A 157 31.64 21.48 2.34
CA TYR A 157 30.25 21.09 2.31
C TYR A 157 29.84 20.35 3.59
N THR A 158 30.62 19.32 3.98
CA THR A 158 30.29 18.53 5.17
C THR A 158 30.37 19.36 6.46
N LYS A 159 31.37 20.25 6.58
CA LYS A 159 31.43 21.19 7.71
C LYS A 159 30.18 22.07 7.79
N ALA A 160 29.76 22.66 6.66
CA ALA A 160 28.54 23.48 6.61
C ALA A 160 27.30 22.70 7.06
N MET A 161 27.13 21.46 6.60
CA MET A 161 26.06 20.59 7.02
C MET A 161 26.10 20.26 8.53
N MET A 162 27.30 20.03 9.09
CA MET A 162 27.45 19.80 10.53
C MET A 162 27.09 21.05 11.34
N LEU A 163 27.52 22.24 10.89
CA LEU A 163 27.14 23.50 11.51
C LEU A 163 25.63 23.76 11.44
N ALA A 164 24.99 23.45 10.31
CA ALA A 164 23.55 23.53 10.14
C ALA A 164 22.81 22.61 11.13
N SER A 165 23.29 21.38 11.25
CA SER A 165 22.73 20.38 12.20
C SER A 165 22.96 20.80 13.67
N ALA A 166 24.04 21.53 13.94
CA ALA A 166 24.30 22.15 15.24
C ALA A 166 23.49 23.44 15.49
N LYS A 167 22.63 23.85 14.54
CA LYS A 167 21.84 25.10 14.53
C LYS A 167 22.71 26.37 14.53
N LYS A 168 23.94 26.27 14.06
CA LYS A 168 24.85 27.40 13.86
C LYS A 168 24.72 27.96 12.45
N TYR A 169 23.53 28.48 12.15
CA TYR A 169 23.13 28.83 10.79
C TYR A 169 24.01 29.85 10.13
N ASP A 170 24.42 30.91 10.86
CA ASP A 170 25.30 31.94 10.29
C ASP A 170 26.70 31.40 9.91
N GLU A 171 27.27 30.52 10.73
CA GLU A 171 28.55 29.87 10.44
C GLU A 171 28.41 28.88 9.25
N ALA A 172 27.29 28.13 9.18
CA ALA A 172 26.98 27.24 8.07
C ALA A 172 26.87 28.02 6.75
N ILE A 173 26.08 29.10 6.73
CA ILE A 173 25.93 29.98 5.57
C ILE A 173 27.27 30.55 5.13
N LYS A 174 28.11 31.03 6.06
CA LYS A 174 29.43 31.52 5.74
C LYS A 174 30.31 30.46 5.08
N THR A 175 30.24 29.21 5.58
CA THR A 175 31.00 28.09 5.03
C THR A 175 30.54 27.71 3.64
N PHE A 176 29.21 27.65 3.41
CA PHE A 176 28.64 27.43 2.08
C PHE A 176 29.03 28.56 1.09
N LYS A 177 29.02 29.81 1.54
CA LYS A 177 29.47 30.93 0.70
C LYS A 177 30.94 30.85 0.34
N THR A 178 31.79 30.35 1.22
CA THR A 178 33.19 30.06 0.88
C THR A 178 33.24 28.98 -0.21
N LEU A 179 32.47 27.90 -0.07
CA LEU A 179 32.40 26.86 -1.10
C LEU A 179 31.87 27.40 -2.44
N GLU A 180 30.85 28.25 -2.42
CA GLU A 180 30.30 28.88 -3.62
C GLU A 180 31.32 29.81 -4.32
N GLN A 181 32.20 30.48 -3.59
CA GLN A 181 33.29 31.26 -4.18
C GLN A 181 34.29 30.41 -4.98
N GLU A 182 34.50 29.16 -4.53
CA GLU A 182 35.39 28.20 -5.19
C GLU A 182 34.74 27.48 -6.38
N THR A 183 33.44 27.18 -6.27
CA THR A 183 32.73 26.36 -7.26
C THR A 183 31.90 27.16 -8.27
N GLY A 184 31.66 28.44 -7.99
CA GLY A 184 30.68 29.27 -8.68
C GLY A 184 29.27 29.07 -8.14
N ILE A 185 28.31 29.80 -8.73
CA ILE A 185 26.89 29.68 -8.38
C ILE A 185 26.41 28.25 -8.72
N ASN A 186 25.90 27.56 -7.71
CA ASN A 186 25.45 26.19 -7.80
C ASN A 186 24.09 26.05 -7.11
N GLU A 187 23.12 25.43 -7.80
CA GLU A 187 21.75 25.27 -7.32
C GLU A 187 21.70 24.59 -5.94
N GLN A 188 22.40 23.48 -5.77
CA GLN A 188 22.39 22.73 -4.51
C GLN A 188 22.87 23.58 -3.34
N ILE A 189 23.96 24.32 -3.53
CA ILE A 189 24.53 25.20 -2.49
C ILE A 189 23.57 26.36 -2.19
N SER A 190 23.02 26.98 -3.22
CA SER A 190 22.09 28.11 -3.04
C SER A 190 20.78 27.69 -2.36
N VAL A 191 20.28 26.51 -2.63
CA VAL A 191 19.08 25.97 -1.94
C VAL A 191 19.39 25.72 -0.46
N GLU A 192 20.54 25.12 -0.13
CA GLU A 192 20.97 24.95 1.27
C GLU A 192 21.13 26.32 2.00
N ILE A 193 21.73 27.29 1.35
CA ILE A 193 21.86 28.65 1.92
C ILE A 193 20.48 29.29 2.12
N GLN A 194 19.59 29.16 1.17
CA GLN A 194 18.22 29.68 1.24
C GLN A 194 17.47 29.07 2.42
N GLU A 195 17.54 27.75 2.59
CA GLU A 195 16.89 27.06 3.70
C GLU A 195 17.46 27.51 5.05
N LEU A 196 18.78 27.66 5.15
CA LEU A 196 19.44 28.17 6.35
C LEU A 196 19.04 29.60 6.68
N TYR A 197 18.86 30.46 5.67
CA TYR A 197 18.34 31.81 5.90
C TYR A 197 16.90 31.76 6.46
N LEU A 198 16.05 30.88 5.97
CA LEU A 198 14.69 30.71 6.52
C LEU A 198 14.71 30.21 7.96
N LEU A 199 15.53 29.19 8.26
CA LEU A 199 15.69 28.65 9.61
C LEU A 199 16.24 29.71 10.60
N ASN A 200 17.03 30.65 10.08
CA ASN A 200 17.59 31.75 10.85
C ASN A 200 16.70 33.00 10.88
N GLY A 201 15.50 32.96 10.32
CA GLY A 201 14.55 34.07 10.29
C GLY A 201 14.91 35.22 9.34
N GLN A 202 15.86 35.01 8.42
CA GLN A 202 16.36 36.02 7.48
C GLN A 202 15.68 35.87 6.11
N VAL A 203 14.37 36.02 6.09
CA VAL A 203 13.48 35.71 4.94
C VAL A 203 13.90 36.48 3.68
N GLU A 204 14.24 37.78 3.79
CA GLU A 204 14.66 38.61 2.65
C GLU A 204 15.91 38.10 1.97
N LYS A 205 16.83 37.55 2.76
CA LYS A 205 18.07 36.98 2.20
C LYS A 205 17.83 35.64 1.52
N ALA A 206 16.83 34.89 1.99
CA ALA A 206 16.40 33.67 1.32
C ALA A 206 15.83 33.97 -0.10
N PHE A 207 15.03 35.03 -0.23
CA PHE A 207 14.57 35.51 -1.55
C PHE A 207 15.75 35.92 -2.45
N GLN A 208 16.66 36.72 -1.94
CA GLN A 208 17.85 37.17 -2.70
C GLN A 208 18.70 35.97 -3.20
N GLU A 209 18.75 34.91 -2.43
CA GLU A 209 19.54 33.73 -2.80
C GLU A 209 18.91 32.99 -4.01
N ILE A 210 17.58 32.89 -4.07
CA ILE A 210 16.88 32.31 -5.22
C ILE A 210 16.90 33.27 -6.43
N GLU A 211 16.73 34.57 -6.21
CA GLU A 211 16.86 35.57 -7.29
C GLU A 211 18.27 35.56 -7.94
N LYS A 212 19.29 35.27 -7.16
CA LYS A 212 20.65 35.06 -7.68
C LYS A 212 20.72 33.88 -8.65
N LEU A 213 20.04 32.76 -8.33
CA LEU A 213 19.91 31.60 -9.25
C LEU A 213 19.18 31.99 -10.53
N ILE A 214 18.04 32.68 -10.44
CA ILE A 214 17.28 33.16 -11.59
C ILE A 214 18.14 34.06 -12.47
N ASN A 215 18.90 34.97 -11.88
CA ASN A 215 19.80 35.87 -12.63
C ASN A 215 20.94 35.11 -13.34
N SER A 216 21.37 33.99 -12.78
CA SER A 216 22.41 33.14 -13.39
C SER A 216 21.89 32.32 -14.56
N ASN A 217 20.66 31.90 -14.52
CA ASN A 217 19.99 31.15 -15.60
C ASN A 217 18.47 31.47 -15.64
N PRO A 218 18.08 32.56 -16.35
CA PRO A 218 16.68 33.00 -16.40
C PRO A 218 15.71 32.07 -17.13
N SER A 219 16.20 31.07 -17.84
CA SER A 219 15.38 30.08 -18.53
C SER A 219 15.12 28.82 -17.70
N GLU A 220 15.74 28.69 -16.54
CA GLU A 220 15.55 27.53 -15.67
C GLU A 220 14.27 27.70 -14.85
N THR A 221 13.21 26.97 -15.23
CA THR A 221 11.88 27.10 -14.64
C THR A 221 11.82 26.69 -13.18
N ARG A 222 12.69 25.75 -12.73
CA ARG A 222 12.73 25.31 -11.33
C ARG A 222 13.03 26.45 -10.35
N TYR A 223 13.84 27.43 -10.74
CA TYR A 223 14.16 28.55 -9.86
C TYR A 223 12.96 29.45 -9.59
N TYR A 224 12.10 29.66 -10.59
CA TYR A 224 10.83 30.35 -10.39
C TYR A 224 9.88 29.53 -9.53
N GLY A 225 9.91 28.19 -9.62
CA GLY A 225 9.18 27.30 -8.75
C GLY A 225 9.60 27.46 -7.28
N LEU A 226 10.91 27.42 -7.00
CA LEU A 226 11.44 27.66 -5.65
C LEU A 226 11.03 29.04 -5.12
N LEU A 227 11.05 30.07 -5.97
CA LEU A 227 10.64 31.42 -5.59
C LEU A 227 9.13 31.50 -5.32
N ALA A 228 8.33 30.84 -6.15
CA ALA A 228 6.87 30.75 -5.96
C ALA A 228 6.50 30.05 -4.64
N ASP A 229 7.13 28.91 -4.35
CA ASP A 229 6.93 28.14 -3.11
C ASP A 229 7.35 28.98 -1.88
N LEU A 230 8.41 29.74 -1.99
CA LEU A 230 8.85 30.63 -0.93
C LEU A 230 7.82 31.73 -0.64
N TYR A 231 7.26 32.37 -1.70
CA TYR A 231 6.16 33.34 -1.57
C TYR A 231 4.92 32.70 -0.98
N GLN A 232 4.54 31.50 -1.43
CA GLN A 232 3.39 30.76 -0.90
C GLN A 232 3.54 30.49 0.61
N ASN A 233 4.73 30.03 1.03
CA ASN A 233 5.01 29.76 2.45
C ASN A 233 4.97 31.02 3.33
N GLN A 234 5.23 32.20 2.74
CA GLN A 234 5.09 33.50 3.42
C GLN A 234 3.67 34.08 3.34
N GLY A 235 2.74 33.40 2.67
CA GLY A 235 1.35 33.87 2.47
C GLY A 235 1.21 34.93 1.38
N ASP A 236 2.25 35.21 0.60
CA ASP A 236 2.21 36.12 -0.54
C ASP A 236 1.81 35.39 -1.82
N SER A 237 0.54 35.06 -1.87
CA SER A 237 -0.05 34.33 -3.00
C SER A 237 0.00 35.10 -4.34
N VAL A 238 0.08 36.43 -4.29
CA VAL A 238 0.15 37.27 -5.51
C VAL A 238 1.50 37.10 -6.20
N ASN A 239 2.59 37.17 -5.46
CA ASN A 239 3.91 36.97 -6.04
C ASN A 239 4.18 35.49 -6.36
N ALA A 240 3.62 34.54 -5.60
CA ALA A 240 3.64 33.13 -5.98
C ALA A 240 2.99 32.90 -7.36
N LEU A 241 1.78 33.40 -7.58
CA LEU A 241 1.06 33.31 -8.85
C LEU A 241 1.86 33.93 -10.00
N LYS A 242 2.49 35.07 -9.78
CA LYS A 242 3.33 35.75 -10.79
C LYS A 242 4.51 34.84 -11.24
N ASN A 243 5.14 34.15 -10.30
CA ASN A 243 6.25 33.24 -10.62
C ASN A 243 5.77 31.97 -11.32
N TYR A 244 4.63 31.39 -10.92
CA TYR A 244 4.03 30.28 -11.66
C TYR A 244 3.70 30.66 -13.10
N ASN A 245 3.11 31.84 -13.32
CA ASN A 245 2.85 32.34 -14.68
C ASN A 245 4.16 32.54 -15.47
N LYS A 246 5.25 32.94 -14.80
CA LYS A 246 6.55 33.07 -15.46
C LYS A 246 7.10 31.73 -15.94
N ILE A 247 6.86 30.66 -15.19
CA ILE A 247 7.19 29.30 -15.66
C ILE A 247 6.39 28.96 -16.92
N LEU A 248 5.08 29.24 -16.95
CA LEU A 248 4.24 28.96 -18.10
C LEU A 248 4.57 29.82 -19.33
N GLU A 249 5.19 30.99 -19.17
CA GLU A 249 5.74 31.78 -20.28
C GLU A 249 6.96 31.07 -20.92
N ILE A 250 7.75 30.33 -20.14
CA ILE A 250 8.94 29.62 -20.58
C ILE A 250 8.60 28.21 -21.05
N ASP A 251 7.80 27.49 -20.28
CA ASP A 251 7.33 26.12 -20.54
C ASP A 251 5.80 26.05 -20.33
N PRO A 252 4.99 26.29 -21.39
CA PRO A 252 3.53 26.23 -21.31
C PRO A 252 2.97 24.85 -20.96
N GLU A 253 3.74 23.78 -21.14
CA GLU A 253 3.33 22.39 -20.91
C GLU A 253 3.77 21.88 -19.52
N SER A 254 4.25 22.76 -18.64
CA SER A 254 4.74 22.38 -17.31
C SER A 254 3.63 21.88 -16.40
N GLY A 255 3.43 20.56 -16.37
CA GLY A 255 2.36 19.94 -15.61
C GLY A 255 2.48 20.17 -14.09
N PHE A 256 3.69 20.24 -13.55
CA PHE A 256 3.89 20.53 -12.13
C PHE A 256 3.40 21.92 -11.73
N VAL A 257 3.58 22.91 -12.61
CA VAL A 257 3.07 24.27 -12.37
C VAL A 257 1.55 24.31 -12.39
N HIS A 258 0.93 23.56 -13.30
CA HIS A 258 -0.52 23.44 -13.32
C HIS A 258 -1.06 22.84 -12.03
N PHE A 259 -0.39 21.86 -11.42
CA PHE A 259 -0.77 21.33 -10.11
C PHE A 259 -0.55 22.36 -8.98
N SER A 260 0.54 23.14 -9.02
CA SER A 260 0.76 24.24 -8.07
C SER A 260 -0.32 25.32 -8.19
N LEU A 261 -0.67 25.70 -9.40
CA LEU A 261 -1.78 26.65 -9.66
C LEU A 261 -3.13 26.09 -9.22
N SER A 262 -3.37 24.79 -9.44
CA SER A 262 -4.57 24.12 -8.95
C SER A 262 -4.67 24.23 -7.43
N SER A 263 -3.60 23.94 -6.69
CA SER A 263 -3.55 24.07 -5.23
C SER A 263 -3.78 25.51 -4.79
N TYR A 264 -3.12 26.46 -5.47
CA TYR A 264 -3.32 27.90 -5.21
C TYR A 264 -4.79 28.32 -5.36
N TYR A 265 -5.43 27.95 -6.46
CA TYR A 265 -6.84 28.29 -6.71
C TYR A 265 -7.77 27.58 -5.73
N LEU A 266 -7.45 26.35 -5.31
CA LEU A 266 -8.22 25.61 -4.32
C LEU A 266 -8.20 26.30 -2.95
N GLU A 267 -7.03 26.73 -2.49
CA GLU A 267 -6.85 27.47 -1.22
C GLU A 267 -7.59 28.82 -1.23
N ASN A 268 -7.73 29.43 -2.40
CA ASN A 268 -8.47 30.67 -2.59
C ASN A 268 -9.95 30.47 -2.95
N ASN A 269 -10.49 29.25 -2.77
CA ASN A 269 -11.88 28.87 -3.06
C ASN A 269 -12.32 29.10 -4.51
N GLN A 270 -11.39 29.15 -5.48
CA GLN A 270 -11.66 29.28 -6.91
C GLN A 270 -11.72 27.89 -7.56
N PHE A 271 -12.71 27.09 -7.16
CA PHE A 271 -12.78 25.65 -7.45
C PHE A 271 -12.76 25.31 -8.95
N GLU A 272 -13.43 26.11 -9.80
CA GLU A 272 -13.45 25.86 -11.24
C GLU A 272 -12.08 26.09 -11.87
N LYS A 273 -11.38 27.16 -11.48
CA LYS A 273 -10.01 27.40 -11.96
C LYS A 273 -9.04 26.32 -11.48
N SER A 274 -9.19 25.90 -10.22
CA SER A 274 -8.42 24.80 -9.65
C SER A 274 -8.59 23.53 -10.51
N PHE A 275 -9.81 23.19 -10.87
CA PHE A 275 -10.11 22.01 -11.67
C PHE A 275 -9.55 22.12 -13.10
N GLU A 276 -9.68 23.29 -13.75
CA GLU A 276 -9.09 23.52 -15.07
C GLU A 276 -7.56 23.36 -15.07
N GLU A 277 -6.89 23.88 -14.04
CA GLU A 277 -5.44 23.69 -13.92
C GLU A 277 -5.10 22.22 -13.59
N THR A 278 -5.91 21.52 -12.79
CA THR A 278 -5.76 20.07 -12.55
C THR A 278 -5.80 19.30 -13.88
N LYS A 279 -6.77 19.57 -14.75
CA LYS A 279 -6.89 18.91 -16.06
C LYS A 279 -5.64 19.12 -16.94
N LYS A 280 -5.12 20.34 -16.98
CA LYS A 280 -3.89 20.64 -17.73
C LYS A 280 -2.70 19.85 -17.17
N GLY A 281 -2.56 19.77 -15.84
CA GLY A 281 -1.53 18.98 -15.19
C GLY A 281 -1.64 17.49 -15.53
N PHE A 282 -2.86 16.93 -15.53
CA PHE A 282 -3.12 15.55 -15.94
C PHE A 282 -2.86 15.30 -17.43
N SER A 283 -3.12 16.30 -18.29
CA SER A 283 -2.85 16.21 -19.72
C SER A 283 -1.37 16.35 -20.08
N SER A 284 -0.55 16.91 -19.18
CA SER A 284 0.87 17.16 -19.45
C SER A 284 1.65 15.85 -19.63
N LYS A 285 2.49 15.78 -20.66
CA LYS A 285 3.40 14.66 -20.93
C LYS A 285 4.65 14.67 -20.06
N ASN A 286 4.93 15.80 -19.41
CA ASN A 286 6.12 15.98 -18.56
C ASN A 286 5.93 15.46 -17.13
N VAL A 287 4.73 14.97 -16.80
CA VAL A 287 4.43 14.36 -15.50
C VAL A 287 4.20 12.87 -15.70
N GLU A 288 4.93 12.07 -14.96
CA GLU A 288 4.82 10.61 -14.97
C GLU A 288 3.43 10.14 -14.49
N LEU A 289 2.94 9.03 -15.04
CA LEU A 289 1.65 8.44 -14.68
C LEU A 289 1.53 8.21 -13.17
N GLN A 290 2.58 7.69 -12.54
CA GLN A 290 2.58 7.40 -11.10
C GLN A 290 2.27 8.65 -10.25
N THR A 291 2.84 9.80 -10.62
CA THR A 291 2.57 11.09 -9.96
C THR A 291 1.11 11.52 -10.17
N LYS A 292 0.59 11.39 -11.39
CA LYS A 292 -0.81 11.70 -11.70
C LYS A 292 -1.76 10.82 -10.90
N VAL A 293 -1.49 9.53 -10.80
CA VAL A 293 -2.29 8.57 -10.02
C VAL A 293 -2.27 8.92 -8.53
N GLN A 294 -1.11 9.27 -7.97
CA GLN A 294 -1.03 9.70 -6.57
C GLN A 294 -1.86 10.96 -6.31
N LEU A 295 -1.79 11.93 -7.20
CA LEU A 295 -2.61 13.16 -7.11
C LEU A 295 -4.11 12.86 -7.27
N TYR A 296 -4.47 12.00 -8.22
CA TYR A 296 -5.85 11.53 -8.36
C TYR A 296 -6.36 10.89 -7.07
N MET A 297 -5.62 9.96 -6.50
CA MET A 297 -6.01 9.29 -5.24
C MET A 297 -6.16 10.28 -4.09
N MET A 298 -5.29 11.29 -4.01
CA MET A 298 -5.40 12.37 -3.02
C MET A 298 -6.68 13.19 -3.20
N LEU A 299 -7.00 13.58 -4.43
CA LEU A 299 -8.22 14.33 -4.76
C LEU A 299 -9.48 13.50 -4.47
N ALA A 300 -9.49 12.23 -4.87
CA ALA A 300 -10.60 11.30 -4.67
C ALA A 300 -10.84 10.97 -3.18
N SER A 301 -9.78 10.90 -2.38
CA SER A 301 -9.88 10.66 -0.93
C SER A 301 -10.39 11.90 -0.17
N ASN A 302 -10.22 13.11 -0.73
CA ASN A 302 -10.62 14.38 -0.10
C ASN A 302 -11.68 15.12 -0.94
N ARG A 303 -12.68 14.42 -1.44
CA ARG A 303 -13.69 14.95 -2.39
C ARG A 303 -14.40 16.21 -1.91
N GLU A 304 -14.72 16.30 -0.64
CA GLU A 304 -15.39 17.49 -0.08
C GLU A 304 -14.49 18.72 -0.15
N GLN A 305 -13.24 18.59 0.18
CA GLN A 305 -12.27 19.68 0.17
C GLN A 305 -11.87 20.08 -1.26
N SER A 306 -11.68 19.09 -2.13
CA SER A 306 -11.32 19.30 -3.54
C SER A 306 -12.51 19.71 -4.41
N LYS A 307 -13.74 19.59 -3.90
CA LYS A 307 -15.00 19.77 -4.66
C LYS A 307 -15.06 18.91 -5.92
N LEU A 308 -14.49 17.69 -5.82
CA LEU A 308 -14.48 16.72 -6.90
C LEU A 308 -15.85 16.02 -6.98
N THR A 309 -16.64 16.35 -8.00
CA THR A 309 -17.91 15.66 -8.32
C THR A 309 -17.62 14.39 -9.12
N ASP A 310 -18.61 13.49 -9.24
CA ASP A 310 -18.48 12.27 -10.02
C ASP A 310 -18.18 12.56 -11.50
N GLU A 311 -18.78 13.62 -12.06
CA GLU A 311 -18.53 14.06 -13.44
C GLU A 311 -17.09 14.53 -13.63
N LYS A 312 -16.59 15.39 -12.72
CA LYS A 312 -15.21 15.88 -12.76
C LYS A 312 -14.19 14.75 -12.55
N GLU A 313 -14.52 13.78 -11.70
CA GLU A 313 -13.67 12.61 -11.49
C GLU A 313 -13.56 11.77 -12.76
N LEU A 314 -14.69 11.49 -13.43
CA LEU A 314 -14.70 10.78 -14.71
C LEU A 314 -13.92 11.52 -15.80
N GLU A 315 -14.00 12.86 -15.83
CA GLU A 315 -13.23 13.67 -16.76
C GLU A 315 -11.71 13.50 -16.54
N LEU A 316 -11.24 13.50 -15.30
CA LEU A 316 -9.82 13.25 -14.98
C LEU A 316 -9.39 11.83 -15.37
N ILE A 317 -10.22 10.82 -15.08
CA ILE A 317 -9.95 9.43 -15.48
C ILE A 317 -9.87 9.31 -16.99
N GLN A 318 -10.76 9.98 -17.73
CA GLN A 318 -10.75 9.98 -19.18
C GLN A 318 -9.44 10.59 -19.74
N ILE A 319 -8.98 11.69 -19.15
CA ILE A 319 -7.68 12.29 -19.50
C ILE A 319 -6.53 11.33 -19.26
N LEU A 320 -6.55 10.58 -18.14
CA LEU A 320 -5.53 9.56 -17.86
C LEU A 320 -5.53 8.46 -18.93
N ILE A 321 -6.71 7.96 -19.31
CA ILE A 321 -6.86 6.92 -20.33
C ILE A 321 -6.37 7.42 -21.71
N GLU A 322 -6.74 8.64 -22.10
CA GLU A 322 -6.33 9.22 -23.38
C GLU A 322 -4.81 9.41 -23.49
N ASN A 323 -4.17 9.78 -22.38
CA ASN A 323 -2.72 9.99 -22.35
C ASN A 323 -1.92 8.68 -22.12
N HIS A 324 -2.55 7.67 -21.52
CA HIS A 324 -1.89 6.42 -21.12
C HIS A 324 -2.73 5.19 -21.48
N PRO A 325 -3.18 5.02 -22.75
CA PRO A 325 -4.12 3.95 -23.13
C PRO A 325 -3.54 2.53 -23.04
N GLY A 326 -2.21 2.41 -22.94
CA GLY A 326 -1.51 1.12 -22.78
C GLY A 326 -1.23 0.73 -21.33
N GLU A 327 -1.71 1.49 -20.36
CA GLU A 327 -1.43 1.26 -18.95
C GLU A 327 -2.67 0.67 -18.24
N PHE A 328 -2.58 -0.58 -17.79
CA PHE A 328 -3.69 -1.28 -17.13
C PHE A 328 -4.24 -0.52 -15.91
N LEU A 329 -3.37 0.19 -15.20
CA LEU A 329 -3.70 0.93 -13.99
C LEU A 329 -4.80 1.99 -14.21
N VAL A 330 -4.85 2.64 -15.37
CA VAL A 330 -5.87 3.68 -15.62
C VAL A 330 -7.26 3.07 -15.77
N TYR A 331 -7.35 1.84 -16.28
CA TYR A 331 -8.62 1.11 -16.38
C TYR A 331 -9.06 0.50 -15.05
N THR A 332 -8.13 0.10 -14.18
CA THR A 332 -8.49 -0.31 -12.81
C THR A 332 -9.03 0.87 -12.00
N ILE A 333 -8.45 2.07 -12.16
CA ILE A 333 -8.98 3.30 -11.56
C ILE A 333 -10.39 3.61 -12.10
N GLN A 334 -10.61 3.44 -13.40
CA GLN A 334 -11.94 3.62 -14.00
C GLN A 334 -12.96 2.65 -13.44
N ALA A 335 -12.58 1.38 -13.31
CA ALA A 335 -13.44 0.36 -12.72
C ALA A 335 -13.80 0.67 -11.25
N ASP A 336 -12.81 1.09 -10.45
CA ASP A 336 -13.05 1.49 -9.06
C ASP A 336 -14.02 2.67 -8.94
N ASN A 337 -13.96 3.63 -9.88
CA ASN A 337 -14.94 4.71 -9.95
C ASN A 337 -16.34 4.18 -10.26
N PHE A 338 -16.47 3.30 -11.26
CA PHE A 338 -17.77 2.72 -11.63
C PHE A 338 -18.34 1.86 -10.51
N LEU A 339 -17.53 1.06 -9.79
CA LEU A 339 -17.96 0.26 -8.65
C LEU A 339 -18.50 1.12 -7.51
N ARG A 340 -17.82 2.21 -7.16
CA ARG A 340 -18.31 3.16 -6.14
C ARG A 340 -19.65 3.78 -6.51
N ASN A 341 -19.92 3.94 -7.79
CA ASN A 341 -21.16 4.48 -8.32
C ASN A 341 -22.21 3.41 -8.67
N ASN A 342 -22.01 2.16 -8.24
CA ASN A 342 -22.86 1.01 -8.50
C ASN A 342 -23.17 0.74 -9.99
N LYS A 343 -22.18 1.05 -10.86
CA LYS A 343 -22.22 0.83 -12.31
C LYS A 343 -21.45 -0.43 -12.66
N LEU A 344 -22.04 -1.59 -12.31
CA LEU A 344 -21.35 -2.89 -12.40
C LEU A 344 -20.97 -3.27 -13.83
N ALA A 345 -21.85 -3.00 -14.81
CA ALA A 345 -21.58 -3.36 -16.21
C ALA A 345 -20.40 -2.56 -16.79
N GLU A 346 -20.35 -1.25 -16.52
CA GLU A 346 -19.25 -0.37 -16.95
C GLU A 346 -17.95 -0.71 -16.22
N ALA A 347 -18.03 -1.08 -14.94
CA ALA A 347 -16.88 -1.55 -14.17
C ALA A 347 -16.29 -2.82 -14.77
N ARG A 348 -17.13 -3.78 -15.16
CA ARG A 348 -16.72 -5.01 -15.84
C ARG A 348 -15.96 -4.72 -17.14
N GLU A 349 -16.50 -3.84 -17.99
CA GLU A 349 -15.83 -3.49 -19.24
C GLU A 349 -14.46 -2.86 -19.00
N ALA A 350 -14.33 -2.02 -17.98
CA ALA A 350 -13.05 -1.42 -17.61
C ALA A 350 -12.05 -2.47 -17.08
N ILE A 351 -12.49 -3.40 -16.23
CA ILE A 351 -11.64 -4.51 -15.75
C ILE A 351 -11.18 -5.41 -16.90
N LEU A 352 -12.06 -5.74 -17.84
CA LEU A 352 -11.67 -6.56 -19.00
C LEU A 352 -10.60 -5.86 -19.85
N LYS A 353 -10.70 -4.55 -20.05
CA LYS A 353 -9.63 -3.77 -20.72
C LYS A 353 -8.32 -3.78 -19.94
N ALA A 354 -8.38 -3.71 -18.62
CA ALA A 354 -7.17 -3.81 -17.78
C ALA A 354 -6.51 -5.19 -17.95
N LEU A 355 -7.28 -6.27 -17.93
CA LEU A 355 -6.81 -7.65 -18.09
C LEU A 355 -6.28 -7.95 -19.50
N ASP A 356 -6.82 -7.30 -20.54
CA ASP A 356 -6.28 -7.38 -21.91
C ASP A 356 -4.87 -6.80 -22.01
N LEU A 357 -4.52 -5.83 -21.15
CA LEU A 357 -3.21 -5.20 -21.12
C LEU A 357 -2.23 -5.95 -20.19
N ASP A 358 -2.69 -6.34 -19.02
CA ASP A 358 -1.92 -7.15 -18.07
C ASP A 358 -2.88 -8.07 -17.27
N ASN A 359 -2.71 -9.37 -17.46
CA ASN A 359 -3.51 -10.41 -16.83
C ASN A 359 -2.83 -11.11 -15.65
N ASN A 360 -1.68 -10.59 -15.17
CA ASN A 360 -0.88 -11.20 -14.12
C ASN A 360 -1.24 -10.72 -12.71
N ASP A 361 -2.21 -9.84 -12.55
CA ASP A 361 -2.66 -9.34 -11.25
C ASP A 361 -3.92 -10.09 -10.78
N TYR A 362 -3.73 -10.95 -9.77
CA TYR A 362 -4.84 -11.69 -9.15
C TYR A 362 -5.96 -10.81 -8.63
N MET A 363 -5.65 -9.65 -8.06
CA MET A 363 -6.66 -8.75 -7.49
C MET A 363 -7.62 -8.21 -8.56
N VAL A 364 -7.14 -8.02 -9.78
CA VAL A 364 -7.97 -7.56 -10.90
C VAL A 364 -8.91 -8.68 -11.36
N TRP A 365 -8.41 -9.93 -11.44
CA TRP A 365 -9.23 -11.10 -11.72
C TRP A 365 -10.30 -11.32 -10.64
N GLU A 366 -9.92 -11.25 -9.37
CA GLU A 366 -10.86 -11.43 -8.27
C GLU A 366 -12.00 -10.40 -8.32
N ARG A 367 -11.70 -9.14 -8.64
CA ARG A 367 -12.72 -8.10 -8.86
C ARG A 367 -13.67 -8.45 -10.01
N LEU A 368 -13.13 -8.94 -11.14
CA LEU A 368 -13.96 -9.38 -12.26
C LEU A 368 -14.95 -10.47 -11.84
N LEU A 369 -14.46 -11.47 -11.12
CA LEU A 369 -15.30 -12.58 -10.66
C LEU A 369 -16.41 -12.14 -9.71
N PHE A 370 -16.13 -11.19 -8.80
CA PHE A 370 -17.16 -10.60 -7.95
C PHE A 370 -18.18 -9.78 -8.74
N ILE A 371 -17.72 -9.01 -9.72
CA ILE A 371 -18.64 -8.24 -10.59
C ILE A 371 -19.55 -9.17 -11.39
N ASP A 372 -19.02 -10.23 -11.97
CA ASP A 372 -19.83 -11.22 -12.71
C ASP A 372 -20.85 -11.91 -11.80
N ASN A 373 -20.45 -12.24 -10.57
CA ASN A 373 -21.36 -12.80 -9.55
C ASN A 373 -22.48 -11.81 -9.20
N ASP A 374 -22.17 -10.55 -8.97
CA ASP A 374 -23.15 -9.53 -8.61
C ASP A 374 -24.09 -9.19 -9.78
N LEU A 375 -23.60 -9.27 -11.02
CA LEU A 375 -24.39 -9.17 -12.24
C LEU A 375 -25.23 -10.43 -12.52
N GLN A 376 -24.98 -11.54 -11.80
CA GLN A 376 -25.55 -12.85 -12.05
C GLN A 376 -25.26 -13.36 -13.47
N ASP A 377 -24.14 -12.95 -14.06
CA ASP A 377 -23.66 -13.49 -15.33
C ASP A 377 -22.89 -14.79 -15.07
N TRP A 378 -23.66 -15.87 -14.86
CA TRP A 378 -23.09 -17.16 -14.50
C TRP A 378 -22.19 -17.76 -15.57
N GLN A 379 -22.48 -17.49 -16.84
CA GLN A 379 -21.64 -17.95 -17.94
C GLN A 379 -20.31 -17.19 -17.97
N GLY A 380 -20.35 -15.85 -17.83
CA GLY A 380 -19.16 -15.02 -17.71
C GLY A 380 -18.31 -15.39 -16.49
N LEU A 381 -18.96 -15.56 -15.33
CA LEU A 381 -18.28 -16.00 -14.11
C LEU A 381 -17.58 -17.36 -14.28
N TYR A 382 -18.21 -18.31 -14.97
CA TYR A 382 -17.62 -19.61 -15.26
C TYR A 382 -16.38 -19.50 -16.16
N GLU A 383 -16.49 -18.76 -17.25
CA GLU A 383 -15.39 -18.57 -18.20
C GLU A 383 -14.20 -17.83 -17.56
N HIS A 384 -14.47 -16.72 -16.89
CA HIS A 384 -13.43 -15.90 -16.26
C HIS A 384 -12.79 -16.64 -15.07
N SER A 385 -13.56 -17.36 -14.25
CA SER A 385 -12.99 -18.14 -13.15
C SER A 385 -12.18 -19.35 -13.66
N THR A 386 -12.52 -19.91 -14.80
CA THR A 386 -11.71 -20.94 -15.44
C THR A 386 -10.35 -20.39 -15.86
N ASN A 387 -10.31 -19.24 -16.55
CA ASN A 387 -9.07 -18.58 -16.93
C ASN A 387 -8.25 -18.17 -15.69
N ALA A 388 -8.91 -17.62 -14.68
CA ALA A 388 -8.24 -17.24 -13.43
C ALA A 388 -7.65 -18.44 -12.69
N SER A 389 -8.30 -19.63 -12.71
CA SER A 389 -7.78 -20.83 -12.06
C SER A 389 -6.53 -21.39 -12.73
N GLU A 390 -6.37 -21.19 -14.04
CA GLU A 390 -5.17 -21.57 -14.78
C GLU A 390 -3.97 -20.66 -14.45
N LEU A 391 -4.23 -19.35 -14.30
CA LEU A 391 -3.20 -18.37 -13.98
C LEU A 391 -2.82 -18.37 -12.48
N PHE A 392 -3.79 -18.58 -11.61
CA PHE A 392 -3.65 -18.49 -10.15
C PHE A 392 -4.20 -19.74 -9.44
N PRO A 393 -3.61 -20.93 -9.69
CA PRO A 393 -4.15 -22.19 -9.20
C PRO A 393 -4.15 -22.34 -7.67
N ASN A 394 -3.43 -21.49 -6.95
CA ASN A 394 -3.35 -21.52 -5.49
C ASN A 394 -4.30 -20.53 -4.78
N GLN A 395 -5.25 -19.95 -5.51
CA GLN A 395 -6.20 -18.98 -4.96
C GLN A 395 -7.57 -19.63 -4.73
N PRO A 396 -7.93 -20.01 -3.50
CA PRO A 396 -9.15 -20.78 -3.23
C PRO A 396 -10.45 -20.03 -3.54
N ASN A 397 -10.46 -18.68 -3.51
CA ASN A 397 -11.64 -17.88 -3.87
C ASN A 397 -12.04 -18.06 -5.34
N VAL A 398 -11.08 -18.34 -6.23
CA VAL A 398 -11.37 -18.61 -7.64
C VAL A 398 -12.22 -19.87 -7.78
N TYR A 399 -11.85 -20.95 -7.06
CA TYR A 399 -12.59 -22.21 -7.05
C TYR A 399 -13.96 -22.05 -6.39
N LEU A 400 -14.07 -21.24 -5.33
CA LEU A 400 -15.35 -20.93 -4.71
C LEU A 400 -16.30 -20.27 -5.74
N LEU A 401 -15.87 -19.21 -6.41
CA LEU A 401 -16.69 -18.46 -7.36
C LEU A 401 -16.98 -19.28 -8.62
N LYS A 402 -16.03 -20.10 -9.11
CA LYS A 402 -16.27 -21.09 -10.17
C LYS A 402 -17.34 -22.09 -9.77
N SER A 403 -17.33 -22.56 -8.53
CA SER A 403 -18.32 -23.50 -8.01
C SER A 403 -19.71 -22.87 -7.94
N VAL A 404 -19.81 -21.59 -7.59
CA VAL A 404 -21.09 -20.85 -7.64
C VAL A 404 -21.63 -20.83 -9.06
N ALA A 405 -20.79 -20.47 -10.05
CA ALA A 405 -21.19 -20.49 -11.46
C ALA A 405 -21.62 -21.89 -11.92
N CYS A 406 -20.86 -22.93 -11.57
CA CYS A 406 -21.18 -24.32 -11.92
C CYS A 406 -22.54 -24.75 -11.36
N ILE A 407 -22.89 -24.39 -10.11
CA ILE A 407 -24.21 -24.69 -9.52
C ILE A 407 -25.31 -24.00 -10.29
N GLN A 408 -25.16 -22.71 -10.59
CA GLN A 408 -26.17 -21.93 -11.30
C GLN A 408 -26.37 -22.41 -12.75
N LEU A 409 -25.33 -22.99 -13.35
CA LEU A 409 -25.36 -23.62 -14.67
C LEU A 409 -25.70 -25.11 -14.63
N GLU A 410 -26.11 -25.63 -13.48
CA GLU A 410 -26.52 -27.03 -13.23
C GLU A 410 -25.38 -28.05 -13.54
N LYS A 411 -24.12 -27.63 -13.48
CA LYS A 411 -22.93 -28.47 -13.71
C LYS A 411 -22.48 -29.14 -12.40
N TYR A 412 -23.32 -29.97 -11.80
CA TYR A 412 -23.13 -30.48 -10.44
C TYR A 412 -21.90 -31.40 -10.28
N ASP A 413 -21.57 -32.22 -11.28
CA ASP A 413 -20.35 -33.04 -11.23
C ASP A 413 -19.09 -32.19 -11.25
N GLU A 414 -19.07 -31.16 -12.07
CA GLU A 414 -17.95 -30.21 -12.16
C GLU A 414 -17.82 -29.41 -10.86
N THR A 415 -18.94 -28.98 -10.25
CA THR A 415 -18.95 -28.31 -8.94
C THR A 415 -18.18 -29.12 -7.89
N ILE A 416 -18.46 -30.42 -7.79
CA ILE A 416 -17.80 -31.32 -6.83
C ILE A 416 -16.30 -31.35 -7.06
N THR A 417 -15.89 -31.52 -8.33
CA THR A 417 -14.47 -31.58 -8.71
C THR A 417 -13.73 -30.28 -8.40
N VAL A 418 -14.30 -29.14 -8.80
CA VAL A 418 -13.74 -27.80 -8.57
C VAL A 418 -13.56 -27.50 -7.08
N ILE A 419 -14.54 -27.91 -6.26
CA ILE A 419 -14.45 -27.73 -4.81
C ILE A 419 -13.35 -28.61 -4.21
N ASP A 420 -13.24 -29.86 -4.64
CA ASP A 420 -12.17 -30.74 -4.14
C ASP A 420 -10.79 -30.18 -4.46
N GLU A 421 -10.56 -29.70 -5.68
CA GLU A 421 -9.32 -28.99 -6.07
C GLU A 421 -9.07 -27.74 -5.22
N GLY A 422 -10.09 -26.92 -5.02
CA GLY A 422 -9.94 -25.67 -4.27
C GLY A 422 -9.68 -25.88 -2.77
N LEU A 423 -10.22 -26.95 -2.19
CA LEU A 423 -10.04 -27.27 -0.77
C LEU A 423 -8.58 -27.57 -0.40
N ASP A 424 -7.77 -28.06 -1.35
CA ASP A 424 -6.33 -28.30 -1.16
C ASP A 424 -5.55 -27.01 -0.87
N PHE A 425 -6.08 -25.87 -1.30
CA PHE A 425 -5.46 -24.56 -1.13
C PHE A 425 -6.03 -23.75 0.06
N VAL A 426 -7.04 -24.28 0.77
CA VAL A 426 -7.62 -23.59 1.93
C VAL A 426 -6.77 -23.87 3.17
N VAL A 427 -5.99 -22.87 3.61
CA VAL A 427 -5.15 -22.93 4.80
C VAL A 427 -5.72 -22.02 5.89
N ASP A 428 -5.93 -22.56 7.08
CA ASP A 428 -6.38 -21.82 8.29
C ASP A 428 -7.60 -20.89 8.10
N ASN A 429 -8.49 -21.26 7.17
CA ASN A 429 -9.73 -20.52 6.90
C ASN A 429 -10.97 -21.43 6.98
N PRO A 430 -11.46 -21.73 8.21
CA PRO A 430 -12.61 -22.59 8.39
C PRO A 430 -13.91 -22.02 7.78
N ALA A 431 -14.03 -20.69 7.71
CA ALA A 431 -15.19 -20.04 7.10
C ALA A 431 -15.28 -20.33 5.60
N LEU A 432 -14.18 -20.15 4.86
CA LEU A 432 -14.11 -20.46 3.43
C LEU A 432 -14.32 -21.96 3.18
N LYS A 433 -13.68 -22.81 3.99
CA LYS A 433 -13.87 -24.26 3.91
C LYS A 433 -15.33 -24.65 4.12
N GLY A 434 -16.00 -24.04 5.10
CA GLY A 434 -17.42 -24.24 5.35
C GLY A 434 -18.29 -23.83 4.16
N GLN A 435 -18.01 -22.69 3.53
CA GLN A 435 -18.73 -22.23 2.34
C GLN A 435 -18.58 -23.22 1.16
N MET A 436 -17.36 -23.67 0.90
CA MET A 436 -17.10 -24.65 -0.17
C MET A 436 -17.80 -25.98 0.09
N LEU A 437 -17.79 -26.48 1.32
CA LEU A 437 -18.52 -27.71 1.69
C LEU A 437 -20.03 -27.54 1.55
N MET A 438 -20.58 -26.36 1.82
CA MET A 438 -21.99 -26.04 1.60
C MET A 438 -22.37 -26.20 0.12
N LEU A 439 -21.58 -25.59 -0.78
CA LEU A 439 -21.82 -25.69 -2.23
C LEU A 439 -21.66 -27.13 -2.75
N LYS A 440 -20.67 -27.88 -2.23
CA LYS A 440 -20.52 -29.30 -2.58
C LYS A 440 -21.73 -30.13 -2.11
N GLY A 441 -22.23 -29.85 -0.90
CA GLY A 441 -23.44 -30.47 -0.39
C GLY A 441 -24.67 -30.14 -1.24
N GLU A 442 -24.78 -28.88 -1.70
CA GLU A 442 -25.87 -28.48 -2.59
C GLU A 442 -25.80 -29.22 -3.92
N ALA A 443 -24.63 -29.35 -4.54
CA ALA A 443 -24.46 -30.12 -5.76
C ALA A 443 -24.85 -31.60 -5.58
N LEU A 444 -24.48 -32.24 -4.47
CA LEU A 444 -24.87 -33.61 -4.14
C LEU A 444 -26.39 -33.73 -3.89
N TYR A 445 -26.97 -32.75 -3.21
CA TYR A 445 -28.43 -32.74 -2.99
C TYR A 445 -29.19 -32.69 -4.32
N LYS A 446 -28.76 -31.83 -5.25
CA LYS A 446 -29.32 -31.74 -6.61
C LYS A 446 -29.16 -33.03 -7.42
N GLN A 447 -28.12 -33.82 -7.12
CA GLN A 447 -27.93 -35.18 -7.67
C GLN A 447 -28.72 -36.27 -6.93
N ASN A 448 -29.58 -35.91 -5.99
CA ASN A 448 -30.36 -36.83 -5.15
C ASN A 448 -29.48 -37.71 -4.21
N LYS A 449 -28.26 -37.29 -3.90
CA LYS A 449 -27.34 -37.93 -2.93
C LYS A 449 -27.54 -37.31 -1.54
N ILE A 450 -28.73 -37.48 -0.99
CA ILE A 450 -29.22 -36.70 0.17
C ILE A 450 -28.37 -36.91 1.43
N ASP A 451 -27.98 -38.16 1.73
CA ASP A 451 -27.21 -38.47 2.96
C ASP A 451 -25.82 -37.87 2.88
N GLU A 452 -25.12 -37.99 1.73
CA GLU A 452 -23.81 -37.38 1.52
C GLU A 452 -23.86 -35.83 1.59
N ALA A 453 -24.92 -35.24 1.04
CA ALA A 453 -25.15 -33.80 1.11
C ALA A 453 -25.29 -33.31 2.56
N PHE A 454 -26.07 -34.03 3.36
CA PHE A 454 -26.32 -33.64 4.76
C PHE A 454 -25.09 -33.80 5.65
N GLU A 455 -24.23 -34.80 5.40
CA GLU A 455 -22.92 -34.90 6.08
C GLU A 455 -22.03 -33.69 5.79
N LEU A 456 -22.07 -33.16 4.57
CA LEU A 456 -21.29 -31.97 4.22
C LEU A 456 -21.89 -30.69 4.80
N PHE A 457 -23.22 -30.57 4.81
CA PHE A 457 -23.89 -29.44 5.44
C PHE A 457 -23.61 -29.41 6.95
N ASP A 458 -23.58 -30.55 7.62
CA ASP A 458 -23.21 -30.64 9.03
C ASP A 458 -21.79 -30.12 9.29
N LYS A 459 -20.81 -30.59 8.51
CA LYS A 459 -19.43 -30.12 8.57
C LYS A 459 -19.33 -28.62 8.27
N SER A 460 -20.12 -28.14 7.30
CA SER A 460 -20.12 -26.73 6.92
C SER A 460 -20.58 -25.82 8.07
N VAL A 461 -21.72 -26.14 8.70
CA VAL A 461 -22.26 -25.32 9.79
C VAL A 461 -21.45 -25.44 11.08
N GLU A 462 -20.73 -26.56 11.29
CA GLU A 462 -19.75 -26.70 12.36
C GLU A 462 -18.54 -25.77 12.16
N LEU A 463 -18.00 -25.71 10.94
CA LEU A 463 -16.87 -24.86 10.57
C LEU A 463 -17.23 -23.36 10.53
N SER A 464 -18.46 -23.05 10.17
CA SER A 464 -18.95 -21.69 9.96
C SER A 464 -20.30 -21.45 10.64
N PRO A 465 -20.38 -21.43 11.98
CA PRO A 465 -21.64 -21.32 12.72
C PRO A 465 -22.33 -19.95 12.60
N GLU A 466 -21.64 -18.97 12.02
CA GLU A 466 -22.16 -17.63 11.71
C GLU A 466 -22.46 -17.43 10.21
N ASN A 467 -22.33 -18.47 9.40
CA ASN A 467 -22.81 -18.43 8.01
C ASN A 467 -24.33 -18.57 7.98
N TYR A 468 -25.02 -17.45 8.16
CA TYR A 468 -26.48 -17.42 8.24
C TYR A 468 -27.16 -17.85 6.93
N VAL A 469 -26.55 -17.60 5.78
CA VAL A 469 -27.03 -18.11 4.48
C VAL A 469 -26.97 -19.63 4.47
N GLY A 470 -25.84 -20.20 4.86
CA GLY A 470 -25.68 -21.67 4.96
C GLY A 470 -26.64 -22.32 5.96
N LEU A 471 -26.83 -21.70 7.14
CA LEU A 471 -27.80 -22.17 8.12
C LEU A 471 -29.22 -22.15 7.58
N ASN A 472 -29.61 -21.09 6.88
CA ASN A 472 -30.92 -20.99 6.24
C ASN A 472 -31.12 -22.07 5.18
N ASN A 473 -30.17 -22.21 4.27
CA ASN A 473 -30.27 -23.15 3.17
C ASN A 473 -30.34 -24.60 3.68
N TYR A 474 -29.51 -24.94 4.66
CA TYR A 474 -29.55 -26.27 5.27
C TYR A 474 -30.90 -26.53 5.99
N ALA A 475 -31.42 -25.57 6.75
CA ALA A 475 -32.71 -25.67 7.39
C ALA A 475 -33.83 -25.90 6.35
N TYR A 476 -33.78 -25.21 5.22
CA TYR A 476 -34.69 -25.38 4.12
C TYR A 476 -34.62 -26.80 3.53
N TYR A 477 -33.42 -27.30 3.19
CA TYR A 477 -33.24 -28.66 2.67
C TYR A 477 -33.72 -29.75 3.65
N LEU A 478 -33.46 -29.60 4.95
CA LEU A 478 -34.01 -30.52 5.97
C LEU A 478 -35.53 -30.49 5.98
N SER A 479 -36.14 -29.33 5.81
CA SER A 479 -37.62 -29.20 5.78
C SER A 479 -38.23 -29.84 4.55
N LEU A 480 -37.57 -29.77 3.38
CA LEU A 480 -38.05 -30.39 2.15
C LEU A 480 -38.12 -31.93 2.27
N VAL A 481 -37.13 -32.55 2.88
CA VAL A 481 -37.08 -33.99 3.08
C VAL A 481 -37.77 -34.46 4.37
N GLY A 482 -38.23 -33.54 5.22
CA GLY A 482 -38.89 -33.87 6.48
C GLY A 482 -37.97 -34.50 7.53
N ARG A 483 -36.66 -34.28 7.47
CA ARG A 483 -35.68 -34.84 8.41
C ARG A 483 -35.21 -33.78 9.43
N GLU A 484 -34.88 -34.20 10.64
CA GLU A 484 -34.29 -33.38 11.70
C GLU A 484 -34.94 -31.98 11.86
N LEU A 485 -36.26 -31.92 11.80
CA LEU A 485 -37.01 -30.66 11.80
C LEU A 485 -36.74 -29.79 13.04
N ASP A 486 -36.38 -30.40 14.19
CA ASP A 486 -35.96 -29.65 15.38
C ASP A 486 -34.60 -28.93 15.19
N LYS A 487 -33.69 -29.52 14.41
CA LYS A 487 -32.44 -28.90 14.01
C LYS A 487 -32.68 -27.77 13.03
N ALA A 488 -33.52 -28.02 12.02
CA ALA A 488 -33.94 -27.01 11.05
C ALA A 488 -34.55 -25.78 11.73
N GLU A 489 -35.46 -25.99 12.72
CA GLU A 489 -36.08 -24.91 13.49
C GLU A 489 -35.05 -24.10 14.29
N ARG A 490 -34.11 -24.75 14.96
CA ARG A 490 -33.04 -24.04 15.69
C ARG A 490 -32.17 -23.20 14.77
N MET A 491 -31.79 -23.72 13.60
CA MET A 491 -30.96 -23.01 12.62
C MET A 491 -31.70 -21.83 12.00
N SER A 492 -32.88 -22.05 11.44
CA SER A 492 -33.69 -20.99 10.82
C SER A 492 -34.19 -19.97 11.86
N GLY A 493 -34.47 -20.39 13.10
CA GLY A 493 -34.78 -19.48 14.21
C GLY A 493 -33.61 -18.54 14.56
N LYS A 494 -32.38 -19.07 14.65
CA LYS A 494 -31.16 -18.26 14.85
C LYS A 494 -30.97 -17.24 13.73
N VAL A 495 -31.30 -17.63 12.48
CA VAL A 495 -31.18 -16.72 11.33
C VAL A 495 -32.21 -15.59 11.41
N VAL A 496 -33.48 -15.92 11.71
CA VAL A 496 -34.55 -14.92 11.83
C VAL A 496 -34.34 -13.99 13.03
N GLU A 497 -33.80 -14.49 14.14
CA GLU A 497 -33.43 -13.65 15.28
C GLU A 497 -32.40 -12.56 14.86
N ARG A 498 -31.47 -12.90 14.00
CA ARG A 498 -30.42 -11.98 13.52
C ARG A 498 -30.90 -11.04 12.41
N PHE A 499 -31.83 -11.51 11.56
CA PHE A 499 -32.35 -10.78 10.40
C PHE A 499 -33.90 -10.83 10.38
N PRO A 500 -34.57 -10.14 11.29
CA PRO A 500 -36.01 -10.28 11.52
C PRO A 500 -36.93 -9.70 10.43
N ASP A 501 -36.36 -8.98 9.47
CA ASP A 501 -37.03 -8.32 8.35
C ASP A 501 -36.64 -8.89 6.98
N ASN A 502 -35.86 -9.97 6.94
CA ASN A 502 -35.50 -10.63 5.69
C ASN A 502 -36.57 -11.62 5.26
N SER A 503 -37.26 -11.32 4.16
CA SER A 503 -38.38 -12.13 3.64
C SER A 503 -38.02 -13.59 3.36
N THR A 504 -36.83 -13.84 2.78
CA THR A 504 -36.38 -15.21 2.46
C THR A 504 -36.14 -16.05 3.71
N TYR A 505 -35.53 -15.45 4.74
CA TYR A 505 -35.26 -16.16 5.99
C TYR A 505 -36.55 -16.42 6.79
N LEU A 506 -37.48 -15.47 6.77
CA LEU A 506 -38.80 -15.60 7.39
C LEU A 506 -39.62 -16.70 6.69
N ASP A 507 -39.57 -16.79 5.36
CA ASP A 507 -40.23 -17.87 4.58
C ASP A 507 -39.68 -19.24 4.96
N THR A 508 -38.34 -19.39 4.97
CA THR A 508 -37.71 -20.66 5.38
C THR A 508 -38.12 -21.07 6.78
N TYR A 509 -38.15 -20.15 7.73
CA TYR A 509 -38.57 -20.47 9.10
C TYR A 509 -40.06 -20.84 9.17
N ALA A 510 -40.91 -20.10 8.46
CA ALA A 510 -42.34 -20.43 8.35
C ALA A 510 -42.54 -21.80 7.73
N TRP A 511 -41.78 -22.15 6.69
CA TRP A 511 -41.85 -23.44 6.05
C TRP A 511 -41.42 -24.61 6.95
N VAL A 512 -40.33 -24.43 7.70
CA VAL A 512 -39.88 -25.39 8.73
C VAL A 512 -40.99 -25.61 9.77
N LEU A 513 -41.61 -24.55 10.28
CA LEU A 513 -42.69 -24.62 11.24
C LEU A 513 -43.93 -25.32 10.64
N PHE A 514 -44.24 -25.09 9.36
CA PHE A 514 -45.29 -25.77 8.63
C PHE A 514 -45.02 -27.27 8.58
N LYS A 515 -43.83 -27.70 8.20
CA LYS A 515 -43.45 -29.12 8.15
C LYS A 515 -43.47 -29.78 9.54
N LYS A 516 -43.31 -29.01 10.61
CA LYS A 516 -43.48 -29.47 12.00
C LYS A 516 -44.95 -29.53 12.46
N GLY A 517 -45.89 -29.05 11.64
CA GLY A 517 -47.30 -29.00 11.98
C GLY A 517 -47.71 -27.78 12.84
N ASN A 518 -46.82 -26.83 13.07
CA ASN A 518 -47.12 -25.60 13.82
C ASN A 518 -47.66 -24.50 12.88
N TYR A 519 -48.85 -24.75 12.33
CA TYR A 519 -49.42 -23.90 11.28
C TYR A 519 -49.75 -22.48 11.73
N THR A 520 -50.07 -22.28 13.02
CA THR A 520 -50.38 -20.96 13.55
C THR A 520 -49.15 -20.08 13.57
N LEU A 521 -48.02 -20.60 14.03
CA LEU A 521 -46.77 -19.88 14.07
C LEU A 521 -46.18 -19.72 12.67
N ALA A 522 -46.31 -20.75 11.81
CA ALA A 522 -45.96 -20.67 10.39
C ALA A 522 -46.66 -19.50 9.69
N LYS A 523 -47.98 -19.36 9.94
CA LYS A 523 -48.74 -18.21 9.42
C LYS A 523 -48.19 -16.88 9.85
N PHE A 524 -47.84 -16.71 11.13
CA PHE A 524 -47.31 -15.46 11.66
C PHE A 524 -46.01 -15.04 10.95
N TYR A 525 -45.05 -15.96 10.77
CA TYR A 525 -43.79 -15.66 10.10
C TYR A 525 -43.95 -15.49 8.60
N MET A 526 -44.87 -16.22 7.95
CA MET A 526 -45.15 -16.05 6.54
C MET A 526 -45.83 -14.70 6.23
N GLU A 527 -46.71 -14.23 7.10
CA GLU A 527 -47.29 -12.88 6.99
C GLU A 527 -46.21 -11.80 7.09
N ALA A 528 -45.21 -12.00 7.96
CA ALA A 528 -44.05 -11.13 8.04
C ALA A 528 -43.19 -11.22 6.77
N ALA A 529 -42.94 -12.42 6.22
CA ALA A 529 -42.20 -12.61 4.98
C ALA A 529 -42.83 -11.84 3.82
N ILE A 530 -44.15 -11.98 3.66
CA ILE A 530 -44.90 -11.26 2.63
C ILE A 530 -44.80 -9.74 2.83
N LYS A 531 -44.95 -9.26 4.07
CA LYS A 531 -44.88 -7.83 4.41
C LYS A 531 -43.48 -7.21 4.09
N TYR A 532 -42.42 -7.98 4.26
CA TYR A 532 -41.03 -7.49 4.08
C TYR A 532 -40.49 -7.75 2.66
N GLY A 533 -41.38 -7.88 1.65
CA GLY A 533 -41.02 -7.95 0.24
C GLY A 533 -41.31 -9.29 -0.44
N GLY A 534 -42.06 -10.17 0.21
CA GLY A 534 -42.49 -11.45 -0.38
C GLY A 534 -43.82 -11.38 -1.14
N GLU A 535 -44.44 -10.20 -1.31
CA GLU A 535 -45.77 -10.02 -1.88
C GLU A 535 -45.92 -10.45 -3.34
N ASP A 536 -44.85 -10.45 -4.10
CA ASP A 536 -44.80 -10.86 -5.50
C ASP A 536 -43.98 -12.15 -5.71
N ASN A 537 -43.53 -12.80 -4.63
CA ASN A 537 -42.79 -14.05 -4.71
C ASN A 537 -43.72 -15.25 -4.80
N ALA A 538 -43.72 -15.91 -5.96
CA ALA A 538 -44.61 -17.04 -6.24
C ALA A 538 -44.48 -18.19 -5.23
N VAL A 539 -43.27 -18.52 -4.79
CA VAL A 539 -43.02 -19.62 -3.83
C VAL A 539 -43.57 -19.27 -2.45
N MET A 540 -43.32 -18.05 -1.96
CA MET A 540 -43.83 -17.59 -0.66
C MET A 540 -45.37 -17.53 -0.64
N LEU A 541 -45.95 -17.09 -1.75
CA LEU A 541 -47.42 -17.08 -1.91
C LEU A 541 -47.99 -18.49 -1.93
N GLU A 542 -47.34 -19.46 -2.59
CA GLU A 542 -47.70 -20.86 -2.58
C GLU A 542 -47.61 -21.46 -1.17
N HIS A 543 -46.47 -21.25 -0.47
CA HIS A 543 -46.29 -21.69 0.92
C HIS A 543 -47.39 -21.10 1.84
N TYR A 544 -47.74 -19.82 1.63
CA TYR A 544 -48.80 -19.22 2.44
C TYR A 544 -50.18 -19.82 2.17
N GLY A 545 -50.47 -20.12 0.91
CA GLY A 545 -51.68 -20.88 0.55
C GLY A 545 -51.74 -22.24 1.25
N ASP A 546 -50.61 -22.96 1.29
CA ASP A 546 -50.53 -24.27 1.97
C ASP A 546 -50.75 -24.14 3.49
N ILE A 547 -50.16 -23.12 4.12
CA ILE A 547 -50.37 -22.83 5.54
C ILE A 547 -51.82 -22.50 5.84
N LEU A 548 -52.49 -21.69 5.01
CA LEU A 548 -53.87 -21.30 5.17
C LEU A 548 -54.83 -22.51 5.00
N PHE A 549 -54.50 -23.39 4.06
CA PHE A 549 -55.26 -24.64 3.87
C PHE A 549 -55.23 -25.51 5.13
N MET A 550 -54.06 -25.71 5.72
CA MET A 550 -53.92 -26.51 6.96
C MET A 550 -54.61 -25.85 8.16
N LEU A 551 -54.84 -24.54 8.12
CA LEU A 551 -55.63 -23.80 9.10
C LEU A 551 -57.16 -23.80 8.79
N ASN A 552 -57.60 -24.59 7.80
CA ASN A 552 -58.99 -24.69 7.34
C ASN A 552 -59.57 -23.38 6.76
N LYS A 553 -58.70 -22.51 6.22
CA LYS A 553 -59.06 -21.25 5.56
C LYS A 553 -59.05 -21.43 4.03
N LEU A 554 -59.96 -22.27 3.54
CA LEU A 554 -59.91 -22.80 2.17
C LEU A 554 -60.01 -21.72 1.08
N GLU A 555 -60.87 -20.72 1.26
CA GLU A 555 -61.03 -19.64 0.28
C GLU A 555 -59.81 -18.73 0.22
N GLU A 556 -59.20 -18.39 1.39
CA GLU A 556 -57.99 -17.63 1.44
C GLU A 556 -56.82 -18.43 0.81
N ALA A 557 -56.71 -19.72 1.09
CA ALA A 557 -55.69 -20.60 0.51
C ALA A 557 -55.73 -20.59 -1.02
N LYS A 558 -56.93 -20.76 -1.59
CA LYS A 558 -57.14 -20.72 -3.04
C LYS A 558 -56.68 -19.36 -3.64
N GLN A 559 -57.05 -18.25 -3.01
CA GLN A 559 -56.67 -16.92 -3.47
C GLN A 559 -55.14 -16.76 -3.52
N TYR A 560 -54.43 -17.28 -2.53
CA TYR A 560 -52.95 -17.17 -2.50
C TYR A 560 -52.29 -18.12 -3.50
N TRP A 561 -52.79 -19.32 -3.75
CA TRP A 561 -52.32 -20.18 -4.83
C TRP A 561 -52.57 -19.56 -6.21
N GLU A 562 -53.71 -18.92 -6.45
CA GLU A 562 -53.99 -18.17 -7.68
C GLU A 562 -53.04 -17.00 -7.84
N LYS A 563 -52.79 -16.25 -6.76
CA LYS A 563 -51.79 -15.17 -6.72
C LYS A 563 -50.37 -15.68 -7.01
N ALA A 564 -49.98 -16.82 -6.47
CA ALA A 564 -48.70 -17.45 -6.76
C ALA A 564 -48.57 -17.75 -8.27
N LYS A 565 -49.62 -18.26 -8.89
CA LYS A 565 -49.65 -18.50 -10.33
C LYS A 565 -49.53 -17.20 -11.14
N GLU A 566 -50.25 -16.15 -10.76
CA GLU A 566 -50.20 -14.83 -11.41
C GLU A 566 -48.79 -14.22 -11.33
N ASN A 567 -48.07 -14.45 -10.25
CA ASN A 567 -46.70 -14.02 -10.03
C ASN A 567 -45.64 -14.98 -10.59
N GLY A 568 -46.06 -15.87 -11.53
CA GLY A 568 -45.13 -16.68 -12.30
C GLY A 568 -44.92 -18.10 -11.79
N GLY A 569 -45.66 -18.56 -10.78
CA GLY A 569 -45.64 -19.95 -10.32
C GLY A 569 -46.18 -20.88 -11.43
N LYS A 570 -45.37 -21.88 -11.84
CA LYS A 570 -45.67 -22.77 -12.97
C LYS A 570 -45.61 -24.26 -12.59
N SER A 571 -45.39 -24.58 -11.32
CA SER A 571 -45.26 -25.98 -10.89
C SER A 571 -46.58 -26.74 -11.16
N GLU A 572 -46.46 -27.99 -11.60
CA GLU A 572 -47.62 -28.85 -11.79
C GLU A 572 -48.40 -29.04 -10.49
N VAL A 573 -47.67 -29.09 -9.37
CA VAL A 573 -48.24 -29.22 -8.02
C VAL A 573 -49.10 -27.99 -7.68
N LEU A 574 -48.63 -26.76 -7.92
CA LEU A 574 -49.41 -25.53 -7.72
C LEU A 574 -50.69 -25.54 -8.56
N LEU A 575 -50.57 -25.89 -9.85
CA LEU A 575 -51.71 -25.95 -10.75
C LEU A 575 -52.76 -27.00 -10.29
N GLN A 576 -52.29 -28.12 -9.75
CA GLN A 576 -53.14 -29.16 -9.21
C GLN A 576 -53.80 -28.73 -7.88
N LYS A 577 -53.05 -28.04 -6.96
CA LYS A 577 -53.63 -27.45 -5.73
C LYS A 577 -54.77 -26.49 -6.05
N ILE A 578 -54.59 -25.63 -7.06
CA ILE A 578 -55.64 -24.69 -7.51
C ILE A 578 -56.88 -25.44 -8.05
N LYS A 579 -56.65 -26.47 -8.90
CA LYS A 579 -57.70 -27.23 -9.54
C LYS A 579 -58.50 -28.07 -8.55
N GLU A 580 -57.82 -28.77 -7.65
CA GLU A 580 -58.43 -29.68 -6.70
C GLU A 580 -58.85 -28.99 -5.40
N GLN A 581 -58.41 -27.74 -5.20
CA GLN A 581 -58.65 -26.97 -3.98
C GLN A 581 -58.21 -27.75 -2.72
N LYS A 582 -57.06 -28.43 -2.83
CA LYS A 582 -56.47 -29.26 -1.77
C LYS A 582 -54.97 -29.04 -1.70
N TYR A 583 -54.42 -29.17 -0.48
CA TYR A 583 -53.00 -29.30 -0.30
C TYR A 583 -52.48 -30.60 -0.94
N ILE A 584 -51.47 -30.48 -1.73
CA ILE A 584 -50.74 -31.58 -2.35
C ILE A 584 -49.28 -31.41 -1.94
N ALA A 585 -48.72 -32.40 -1.27
CA ALA A 585 -47.31 -32.39 -0.89
C ALA A 585 -46.42 -32.52 -2.12
N GLU A 586 -45.37 -31.76 -2.13
CA GLU A 586 -44.30 -31.86 -3.14
C GLU A 586 -43.48 -33.13 -2.94
#